data_ef15353c83c21815bd41142bf15d0118
#
_entry.id   ef15353c83c21815bd41142bf15d0118
#
_cell.length_a   1.000
_cell.length_b   1.000
_cell.length_c   1.000
_cell.angle_alpha   90.00
_cell.angle_beta   90.00
_cell.angle_gamma   90.00
#
_symmetry.space_group_name_H-M   'P 1'
#
loop_
_entity.id
_entity.type
_entity.pdbx_description
1 polymer ?
#
loop_
_entity_poly.entity_id
_entity_poly.type
_entity_poly.pdbx_seq_one_letter_code
_entity_poly.pdbx_strand_id
1 'polypeptide(L)'
;GWLRVEGENGSTEYTRDGRLLVDAEGRLVHAASRQPMLDDGGAIITLDPNATPVIQTDGTILENGLPVAKLGMDLLPAEGLQKIGSGLVRLVQGQASATTSRIHQGMLEGSSVNPIRAMTDLIETNRAAQANLELLRMHDTTLDLAWNTLARPV
;
A
#
# COMPACT_ATOMS: atom_id res chain seq x y z
N GLY A 1 -9.93 -7.82 3.43
CA GLY A 1 -9.19 -8.89 2.76
C GLY A 1 -8.00 -8.38 2.00
N TRP A 2 -7.08 -9.25 1.74
CA TRP A 2 -5.89 -8.99 0.95
C TRP A 2 -5.86 -9.96 -0.22
N LEU A 3 -5.55 -9.49 -1.41
CA LEU A 3 -5.38 -10.30 -2.61
C LEU A 3 -3.98 -10.89 -2.64
N ARG A 4 -3.87 -12.16 -3.08
CA ARG A 4 -2.59 -12.85 -3.22
C ARG A 4 -1.94 -12.51 -4.56
N VAL A 5 -0.65 -12.25 -4.50
CA VAL A 5 0.20 -11.93 -5.66
C VAL A 5 1.44 -12.83 -5.60
N GLU A 6 1.92 -13.28 -6.75
CA GLU A 6 3.19 -13.99 -6.81
C GLU A 6 4.35 -13.00 -6.59
N GLY A 7 5.10 -13.20 -5.54
CA GLY A 7 6.29 -12.41 -5.24
C GLY A 7 7.54 -12.97 -5.88
N GLU A 8 8.67 -12.32 -5.61
CA GLU A 8 9.97 -12.83 -6.03
C GLU A 8 10.24 -14.22 -5.46
N ASN A 9 10.82 -15.09 -6.29
CA ASN A 9 11.15 -16.48 -5.94
C ASN A 9 9.93 -17.37 -5.59
N GLY A 10 8.75 -17.07 -6.12
CA GLY A 10 7.55 -17.85 -5.87
C GLY A 10 6.96 -17.68 -4.46
N SER A 11 7.37 -16.65 -3.75
CA SER A 11 6.76 -16.28 -2.46
C SER A 11 5.37 -15.68 -2.67
N THR A 12 4.49 -15.82 -1.68
CA THR A 12 3.20 -15.11 -1.70
C THR A 12 3.34 -13.73 -1.10
N GLU A 13 2.98 -12.72 -1.86
CA GLU A 13 2.85 -11.33 -1.43
C GLU A 13 1.39 -10.92 -1.49
N TYR A 14 1.06 -9.78 -0.91
CA TYR A 14 -0.32 -9.39 -0.72
C TYR A 14 -0.55 -7.92 -1.10
N THR A 15 -1.73 -7.63 -1.64
CA THR A 15 -2.13 -6.27 -1.95
C THR A 15 -3.59 -6.00 -1.60
N ARG A 16 -3.95 -4.75 -1.35
CA ARG A 16 -5.33 -4.26 -1.33
C ARG A 16 -5.70 -3.49 -2.58
N ASP A 17 -4.73 -3.27 -3.47
CA ASP A 17 -4.98 -2.57 -4.72
C ASP A 17 -5.67 -3.50 -5.72
N GLY A 18 -6.93 -3.23 -5.99
CA GLY A 18 -7.77 -3.99 -6.90
C GLY A 18 -7.59 -3.62 -8.37
N ARG A 19 -6.57 -2.84 -8.75
CA ARG A 19 -6.29 -2.52 -10.15
C ARG A 19 -5.57 -3.69 -10.80
N LEU A 20 -6.33 -4.47 -11.56
CA LEU A 20 -5.86 -5.69 -12.22
C LEU A 20 -5.88 -5.49 -13.74
N LEU A 21 -4.96 -6.13 -14.43
CA LEU A 21 -4.83 -6.14 -15.88
C LEU A 21 -4.58 -7.57 -16.36
N VAL A 22 -4.94 -7.87 -17.59
CA VAL A 22 -4.52 -9.09 -18.28
C VAL A 22 -3.32 -8.75 -19.16
N ASP A 23 -2.22 -9.49 -19.00
CA ASP A 23 -1.01 -9.29 -19.80
C ASP A 23 -1.08 -10.00 -21.17
N ALA A 24 -0.03 -9.87 -21.96
CA ALA A 24 0.01 -10.45 -23.31
C ALA A 24 0.02 -11.99 -23.28
N GLU A 25 0.46 -12.58 -22.19
CA GLU A 25 0.48 -14.02 -21.94
C GLU A 25 -0.85 -14.53 -21.36
N GLY A 26 -1.84 -13.65 -21.16
CA GLY A 26 -3.14 -13.99 -20.58
C GLY A 26 -3.15 -14.08 -19.07
N ARG A 27 -2.07 -13.73 -18.36
CA ARG A 27 -2.03 -13.78 -16.91
C ARG A 27 -2.73 -12.57 -16.32
N LEU A 28 -3.51 -12.77 -15.27
CA LEU A 28 -4.06 -11.69 -14.48
C LEU A 28 -2.96 -11.10 -13.60
N VAL A 29 -2.60 -9.83 -13.79
CA VAL A 29 -1.49 -9.17 -13.10
C VAL A 29 -1.94 -7.93 -12.34
N HIS A 30 -1.26 -7.63 -11.25
CA HIS A 30 -1.43 -6.37 -10.51
C HIS A 30 -0.89 -5.19 -11.32
N ALA A 31 -1.67 -4.15 -11.51
CA ALA A 31 -1.34 -3.06 -12.45
C ALA A 31 -0.05 -2.30 -12.10
N ALA A 32 0.26 -2.11 -10.82
CA ALA A 32 1.41 -1.32 -10.38
C ALA A 32 2.72 -2.12 -10.36
N SER A 33 2.69 -3.39 -9.93
CA SER A 33 3.89 -4.23 -9.81
C SER A 33 4.11 -5.14 -11.00
N ARG A 34 3.09 -5.38 -11.85
CA ARG A 34 3.08 -6.35 -12.94
C ARG A 34 3.25 -7.81 -12.53
N GLN A 35 3.15 -8.08 -11.25
CA GLN A 35 3.25 -9.44 -10.73
C GLN A 35 1.92 -10.18 -10.91
N PRO A 36 1.97 -11.52 -11.19
CA PRO A 36 0.77 -12.33 -11.38
C PRO A 36 -0.08 -12.45 -10.12
N MET A 37 -1.39 -12.47 -10.30
CA MET A 37 -2.34 -12.77 -9.24
C MET A 37 -2.42 -14.27 -9.03
N LEU A 38 -2.57 -14.67 -7.77
CA LEU A 38 -2.72 -16.07 -7.40
C LEU A 38 -4.18 -16.39 -7.08
N ASP A 39 -4.56 -17.61 -7.41
CA ASP A 39 -5.85 -18.16 -7.03
C ASP A 39 -5.90 -18.61 -5.55
N ASP A 40 -7.02 -19.16 -5.12
CA ASP A 40 -7.19 -19.71 -3.77
C ASP A 40 -6.31 -20.95 -3.49
N GLY A 41 -5.87 -21.66 -4.53
CA GLY A 41 -4.91 -22.76 -4.48
C GLY A 41 -3.44 -22.31 -4.52
N GLY A 42 -3.14 -21.04 -4.81
CA GLY A 42 -1.79 -20.50 -4.96
C GLY A 42 -1.21 -20.65 -6.37
N ALA A 43 -2.02 -20.99 -7.38
CA ALA A 43 -1.61 -21.03 -8.77
C ALA A 43 -1.82 -19.66 -9.45
N ILE A 44 -1.02 -19.38 -10.49
CA ILE A 44 -1.17 -18.17 -11.31
C ILE A 44 -2.49 -18.22 -12.07
N ILE A 45 -3.26 -17.13 -12.02
CA ILE A 45 -4.52 -17.01 -12.76
C ILE A 45 -4.22 -16.64 -14.20
N THR A 46 -4.64 -17.52 -15.12
CA THR A 46 -4.52 -17.31 -16.56
C THR A 46 -5.92 -17.23 -17.18
N LEU A 47 -6.13 -16.20 -18.00
CA LEU A 47 -7.39 -15.86 -18.65
C LEU A 47 -7.20 -15.75 -20.15
N ASP A 48 -8.28 -15.84 -20.93
CA ASP A 48 -8.21 -15.54 -22.36
C ASP A 48 -8.00 -14.03 -22.57
N PRO A 49 -6.93 -13.59 -23.26
CA PRO A 49 -6.65 -12.17 -23.51
C PRO A 49 -7.78 -11.46 -24.29
N ASN A 50 -8.61 -12.20 -25.03
CA ASN A 50 -9.73 -11.65 -25.81
C ASN A 50 -11.06 -11.66 -25.04
N ALA A 51 -11.14 -12.33 -23.88
CA ALA A 51 -12.33 -12.35 -23.07
C ALA A 51 -12.39 -11.15 -22.12
N THR A 52 -13.60 -10.73 -21.79
CA THR A 52 -13.81 -9.74 -20.73
C THR A 52 -14.16 -10.50 -19.44
N PRO A 53 -13.23 -10.59 -18.49
CA PRO A 53 -13.50 -11.33 -17.26
C PRO A 53 -14.50 -10.57 -16.37
N VAL A 54 -15.40 -11.29 -15.77
CA VAL A 54 -16.34 -10.80 -14.75
C VAL A 54 -15.97 -11.39 -13.41
N ILE A 55 -15.66 -10.53 -12.44
CA ILE A 55 -15.29 -10.97 -11.09
C ILE A 55 -16.54 -10.88 -10.20
N GLN A 56 -16.96 -12.01 -9.65
CA GLN A 56 -18.07 -12.07 -8.72
C GLN A 56 -17.68 -11.58 -7.33
N THR A 57 -18.67 -11.32 -6.50
CA THR A 57 -18.47 -10.79 -5.13
C THR A 57 -17.71 -11.75 -4.20
N ASP A 58 -17.70 -13.03 -4.50
CA ASP A 58 -16.97 -14.08 -3.77
C ASP A 58 -15.53 -14.30 -4.29
N GLY A 59 -15.14 -13.53 -5.33
CA GLY A 59 -13.83 -13.64 -5.98
C GLY A 59 -13.77 -14.61 -7.15
N THR A 60 -14.89 -15.27 -7.51
CA THR A 60 -14.93 -16.16 -8.68
C THR A 60 -14.82 -15.33 -9.96
N ILE A 61 -13.93 -15.72 -10.85
CA ILE A 61 -13.72 -15.11 -12.17
C ILE A 61 -14.48 -15.92 -13.21
N LEU A 62 -15.34 -15.24 -13.93
CA LEU A 62 -16.09 -15.82 -15.03
C LEU A 62 -15.54 -15.31 -16.35
N GLU A 63 -15.37 -16.21 -17.32
CA GLU A 63 -15.19 -15.91 -18.74
C GLU A 63 -16.33 -16.50 -19.53
N ASN A 64 -16.97 -15.70 -20.36
CA ASN A 64 -18.13 -16.12 -21.13
C ASN A 64 -19.23 -16.79 -20.29
N GLY A 65 -19.35 -16.38 -19.02
CA GLY A 65 -20.33 -16.93 -18.08
C GLY A 65 -19.91 -18.25 -17.41
N LEU A 66 -18.74 -18.77 -17.69
CA LEU A 66 -18.19 -19.99 -17.06
C LEU A 66 -17.12 -19.63 -16.02
N PRO A 67 -17.12 -20.28 -14.85
CA PRO A 67 -16.08 -20.05 -13.84
C PRO A 67 -14.75 -20.67 -14.29
N VAL A 68 -13.68 -19.85 -14.33
CA VAL A 68 -12.33 -20.29 -14.75
C VAL A 68 -11.34 -20.28 -13.61
N ALA A 69 -11.47 -19.38 -12.65
CA ALA A 69 -10.57 -19.26 -11.50
C ALA A 69 -11.28 -18.57 -10.33
N LYS A 70 -10.66 -18.57 -9.17
CA LYS A 70 -11.10 -17.79 -8.00
C LYS A 70 -9.92 -17.03 -7.43
N LEU A 71 -10.07 -15.72 -7.24
CA LEU A 71 -9.03 -14.88 -6.66
C LEU A 71 -8.66 -15.36 -5.25
N GLY A 72 -7.37 -15.55 -5.02
CA GLY A 72 -6.83 -15.84 -3.71
C GLY A 72 -6.94 -14.63 -2.80
N MET A 73 -7.64 -14.78 -1.68
CA MET A 73 -7.86 -13.73 -0.71
C MET A 73 -7.61 -14.24 0.69
N ASP A 74 -6.90 -13.43 1.50
CA ASP A 74 -6.64 -13.73 2.90
C ASP A 74 -6.95 -12.55 3.81
N LEU A 75 -7.19 -12.88 5.07
CA LEU A 75 -7.12 -11.93 6.18
C LEU A 75 -5.73 -12.02 6.81
N LEU A 76 -5.03 -10.90 6.87
CA LEU A 76 -3.69 -10.81 7.45
C LEU A 76 -3.76 -10.12 8.81
N PRO A 77 -2.96 -10.55 9.79
CA PRO A 77 -2.81 -9.84 11.06
C PRO A 77 -2.24 -8.45 10.80
N ALA A 78 -2.61 -7.47 11.64
CA ALA A 78 -2.08 -6.11 11.52
C ALA A 78 -0.58 -6.04 11.84
N GLU A 79 -0.12 -6.94 12.68
CA GLU A 79 1.28 -7.07 13.08
C GLU A 79 2.01 -8.04 12.14
N GLY A 80 3.29 -7.79 11.90
CA GLY A 80 4.12 -8.65 11.06
C GLY A 80 3.99 -8.42 9.54
N LEU A 81 3.41 -7.29 9.12
CA LEU A 81 3.36 -6.89 7.72
C LEU A 81 4.55 -5.99 7.36
N GLN A 82 5.32 -6.37 6.38
CA GLN A 82 6.40 -5.57 5.79
C GLN A 82 5.96 -5.00 4.46
N LYS A 83 6.04 -3.68 4.29
CA LYS A 83 5.80 -3.01 2.99
C LYS A 83 7.01 -3.24 2.08
N ILE A 84 6.75 -3.68 0.84
CA ILE A 84 7.80 -3.98 -0.13
C ILE A 84 7.87 -2.90 -1.22
N GLY A 85 6.82 -2.12 -1.39
CA GLY A 85 6.67 -1.12 -2.46
C GLY A 85 5.51 -1.46 -3.39
N SER A 86 5.16 -0.56 -4.31
CA SER A 86 4.09 -0.73 -5.30
C SER A 86 2.73 -1.17 -4.73
N GLY A 87 2.45 -0.84 -3.46
CA GLY A 87 1.22 -1.27 -2.78
C GLY A 87 1.22 -2.72 -2.30
N LEU A 88 2.38 -3.38 -2.34
CA LEU A 88 2.56 -4.75 -1.87
C LEU A 88 3.04 -4.82 -0.43
N VAL A 89 2.62 -5.88 0.25
CA VAL A 89 3.08 -6.24 1.58
C VAL A 89 3.45 -7.71 1.63
N ARG A 90 4.42 -8.04 2.47
CA ARG A 90 4.83 -9.42 2.78
C ARG A 90 4.50 -9.71 4.23
N LEU A 91 3.97 -10.90 4.48
CA LEU A 91 3.74 -11.39 5.83
C LEU A 91 5.05 -11.98 6.37
N VAL A 92 5.64 -11.32 7.37
CA VAL A 92 6.90 -11.76 8.01
C VAL A 92 6.62 -12.57 9.27
N GLN A 93 5.54 -12.23 9.99
CA GLN A 93 5.13 -12.94 11.21
C GLN A 93 3.62 -13.16 11.23
N GLY A 94 3.19 -14.26 11.80
CA GLY A 94 1.79 -14.68 11.88
C GLY A 94 1.40 -15.62 10.76
N GLN A 95 0.12 -15.89 10.65
CA GLN A 95 -0.45 -16.75 9.62
C GLN A 95 -1.59 -16.01 8.92
N ALA A 96 -1.64 -16.16 7.59
CA ALA A 96 -2.77 -15.77 6.81
C ALA A 96 -3.95 -16.69 7.10
N SER A 97 -5.14 -16.15 7.20
CA SER A 97 -6.38 -16.92 7.42
C SER A 97 -7.37 -16.65 6.30
N ALA A 98 -8.22 -17.64 6.04
CA ALA A 98 -9.28 -17.49 5.05
C ALA A 98 -10.17 -16.28 5.39
N THR A 99 -10.57 -15.53 4.38
CA THR A 99 -11.43 -14.38 4.54
C THR A 99 -12.77 -14.59 3.88
N THR A 100 -13.82 -13.98 4.46
CA THR A 100 -15.14 -13.84 3.87
C THR A 100 -15.35 -12.47 3.24
N SER A 101 -14.26 -11.73 2.97
CA SER A 101 -14.33 -10.42 2.32
C SER A 101 -14.98 -10.49 0.95
N ARG A 102 -15.68 -9.43 0.57
CA ARG A 102 -16.35 -9.34 -0.73
C ARG A 102 -15.58 -8.44 -1.66
N ILE A 103 -15.56 -8.80 -2.95
CA ILE A 103 -15.00 -7.99 -4.03
C ILE A 103 -16.14 -7.28 -4.74
N HIS A 104 -15.92 -6.03 -5.09
CA HIS A 104 -16.82 -5.26 -5.95
C HIS A 104 -16.05 -4.80 -7.18
N GLN A 105 -16.29 -5.46 -8.31
CA GLN A 105 -15.69 -5.07 -9.59
C GLN A 105 -16.12 -3.65 -9.99
N GLY A 106 -15.20 -2.87 -10.57
CA GLY A 106 -15.46 -1.49 -10.98
C GLY A 106 -15.44 -0.46 -9.84
N MET A 107 -15.12 -0.88 -8.62
CA MET A 107 -14.96 0.01 -7.47
C MET A 107 -13.53 -0.04 -6.95
N LEU A 108 -13.02 1.10 -6.50
CA LEU A 108 -11.76 1.19 -5.77
C LEU A 108 -12.05 1.61 -4.33
N GLU A 109 -11.35 0.99 -3.39
CA GLU A 109 -11.43 1.40 -1.99
C GLU A 109 -10.88 2.82 -1.85
N GLY A 110 -11.72 3.74 -1.37
CA GLY A 110 -11.33 5.12 -1.12
C GLY A 110 -10.42 5.22 0.10
N SER A 111 -9.53 6.22 0.11
CA SER A 111 -8.71 6.51 1.29
C SER A 111 -9.61 6.93 2.46
N SER A 112 -9.41 6.33 3.62
CA SER A 112 -10.05 6.75 4.89
C SER A 112 -9.42 8.01 5.49
N VAL A 113 -8.34 8.52 4.87
CA VAL A 113 -7.66 9.75 5.33
C VAL A 113 -8.50 10.97 4.98
N ASN A 114 -8.82 11.78 6.00
CA ASN A 114 -9.45 13.06 5.78
C ASN A 114 -8.38 14.08 5.33
N PRO A 115 -8.40 14.57 4.08
CA PRO A 115 -7.38 15.45 3.55
C PRO A 115 -7.32 16.80 4.29
N ILE A 116 -8.45 17.27 4.79
CA ILE A 116 -8.52 18.55 5.55
C ILE A 116 -7.77 18.41 6.87
N ARG A 117 -7.98 17.29 7.58
CA ARG A 117 -7.26 16.99 8.83
C ARG A 117 -5.75 16.83 8.57
N ALA A 118 -5.38 16.09 7.54
CA ALA A 118 -3.98 15.91 7.17
C ALA A 118 -3.29 17.24 6.81
N MET A 119 -3.98 18.16 6.14
CA MET A 119 -3.48 19.52 5.87
C MET A 119 -3.32 20.33 7.15
N THR A 120 -4.25 20.23 8.11
CA THR A 120 -4.16 20.94 9.39
C THR A 120 -2.95 20.43 10.19
N ASP A 121 -2.78 19.12 10.29
CA ASP A 121 -1.64 18.50 10.98
C ASP A 121 -0.30 18.91 10.34
N LEU A 122 -0.26 19.03 9.01
CA LEU A 122 0.90 19.51 8.28
C LEU A 122 1.22 20.99 8.57
N ILE A 123 0.19 21.84 8.64
CA ILE A 123 0.36 23.25 8.99
C ILE A 123 0.86 23.39 10.43
N GLU A 124 0.30 22.62 11.38
CA GLU A 124 0.74 22.63 12.78
C GLU A 124 2.20 22.17 12.89
N THR A 125 2.57 21.09 12.20
CA THR A 125 3.94 20.57 12.18
C THR A 125 4.92 21.60 11.60
N ASN A 126 4.55 22.27 10.50
CA ASN A 126 5.37 23.34 9.91
C ASN A 126 5.55 24.53 10.86
N ARG A 127 4.47 24.96 11.53
CA ARG A 127 4.55 26.05 12.53
C ARG A 127 5.44 25.67 13.70
N ALA A 128 5.33 24.46 14.21
CA ALA A 128 6.21 23.96 15.26
C ALA A 128 7.68 23.93 14.83
N ALA A 129 7.96 23.48 13.60
CA ALA A 129 9.30 23.49 13.04
C ALA A 129 9.86 24.92 12.89
N GLN A 130 9.06 25.86 12.39
CA GLN A 130 9.44 27.27 12.28
C GLN A 130 9.74 27.89 13.64
N ALA A 131 8.89 27.66 14.66
CA ALA A 131 9.12 28.14 16.02
C ALA A 131 10.42 27.59 16.62
N ASN A 132 10.72 26.31 16.41
CA ASN A 132 11.98 25.70 16.84
C ASN A 132 13.21 26.32 16.15
N LEU A 133 13.12 26.60 14.85
CA LEU A 133 14.20 27.28 14.11
C LEU A 133 14.41 28.71 14.61
N GLU A 134 13.33 29.42 14.97
CA GLU A 134 13.44 30.76 15.52
C GLU A 134 14.06 30.79 16.92
N LEU A 135 13.72 29.80 17.75
CA LEU A 135 14.38 29.60 19.05
C LEU A 135 15.89 29.33 18.89
N LEU A 136 16.30 28.52 17.93
CA LEU A 136 17.71 28.26 17.65
C LEU A 136 18.43 29.56 17.21
N ARG A 137 17.82 30.35 16.34
CA ARG A 137 18.38 31.65 15.89
C ARG A 137 18.51 32.65 17.05
N MET A 138 17.49 32.71 17.94
CA MET A 138 17.59 33.57 19.14
C MET A 138 18.70 33.08 20.07
N HIS A 139 18.87 31.78 20.21
CA HIS A 139 19.96 31.21 21.01
C HIS A 139 21.33 31.58 20.43
N ASP A 140 21.52 31.44 19.10
CA ASP A 140 22.73 31.83 18.41
C ASP A 140 23.05 33.32 18.58
N THR A 141 22.05 34.19 18.39
CA THR A 141 22.22 35.66 18.60
C THR A 141 22.57 35.97 20.03
N THR A 142 22.00 35.28 21.01
CA THR A 142 22.31 35.50 22.43
C THR A 142 23.74 35.09 22.74
N LEU A 143 24.20 33.96 22.19
CA LEU A 143 25.59 33.50 22.32
C LEU A 143 26.58 34.46 21.65
N ASP A 144 26.27 34.99 20.48
CA ASP A 144 27.08 35.99 19.78
C ASP A 144 27.21 37.28 20.58
N LEU A 145 26.09 37.76 21.16
CA LEU A 145 26.11 38.93 22.03
C LEU A 145 26.95 38.69 23.30
N ALA A 146 26.77 37.54 23.95
CA ALA A 146 27.54 37.16 25.13
C ALA A 146 29.07 37.08 24.82
N TRP A 147 29.44 36.45 23.71
CA TRP A 147 30.81 36.39 23.26
C TRP A 147 31.44 37.76 23.00
N ASN A 148 30.74 38.61 22.23
CA ASN A 148 31.18 39.94 21.89
C ASN A 148 31.26 40.89 23.10
N THR A 149 30.48 40.62 24.15
CA THR A 149 30.48 41.43 25.36
C THR A 149 31.58 41.01 26.33
N LEU A 150 31.82 39.71 26.45
CA LEU A 150 32.85 39.12 27.34
C LEU A 150 34.26 39.13 26.76
N ALA A 151 34.40 39.10 25.43
CA ALA A 151 35.69 39.05 24.73
C ALA A 151 36.31 40.43 24.42
N ARG A 152 35.71 41.55 24.86
CA ARG A 152 36.36 42.89 24.75
C ARG A 152 37.32 43.08 25.91
N PRO A 153 38.63 43.03 25.69
CA PRO A 153 39.57 43.48 26.71
C PRO A 153 39.40 45.00 26.93
N VAL A 154 39.43 45.40 28.17
CA VAL A 154 39.47 46.82 28.60
C VAL A 154 40.79 47.45 28.19
#